data_ec44a79d6c0983a300a77d87a68de19f
#
_entry.id   ec44a79d6c0983a300a77d87a68de19f
#
_cell.length_a   1.000
_cell.length_b   1.000
_cell.length_c   1.000
_cell.angle_alpha   90.00
_cell.angle_beta   90.00
_cell.angle_gamma   90.00
#
_symmetry.space_group_name_H-M   'P 1'
#
loop_
_entity.id
_entity.type
_entity.pdbx_description
1 polymer ?
#
loop_
_entity_poly.entity_id
_entity_poly.type
_entity_poly.pdbx_seq_one_letter_code
_entity_poly.pdbx_strand_id
1 'polypeptide(L)'
;MKSNKNLYGCFLKIILITHLFFIGNSNIYAQDSLAVAEVSLSFSDANDVKTIIATAVDASGLPIEELDLYFFVTRTFSLLPIGDVFNTTDENGVVEIEFPYDLPGDTEGNVEIVVKIIESDLYNDLTLNVLKKWGVPTTPLDQSEEKRSLWAAAANAPITLVLATSGMILVIWFIIGYIIFKLFKISRIKPVKS
;
A
#
# COMPACT_ATOMS: atom_id res chain seq x y z
N MET A 1 -15.01 -63.37 32.39
CA MET A 1 -14.68 -61.96 32.08
C MET A 1 -13.25 -61.89 31.55
N LYS A 2 -13.03 -62.10 30.24
CA LYS A 2 -11.69 -62.09 29.63
C LYS A 2 -11.38 -60.65 29.16
N SER A 3 -10.34 -60.14 29.70
CA SER A 3 -9.86 -58.77 29.69
C SER A 3 -9.59 -58.20 28.29
N ASN A 4 -10.14 -57.02 28.01
CA ASN A 4 -9.93 -56.16 26.84
C ASN A 4 -8.50 -55.58 26.71
N LYS A 5 -7.50 -56.14 27.37
CA LYS A 5 -6.11 -55.64 27.36
C LYS A 5 -5.45 -55.66 25.98
N ASN A 6 -5.88 -56.55 25.08
CA ASN A 6 -5.29 -56.67 23.76
C ASN A 6 -5.80 -55.56 22.78
N LEU A 7 -7.01 -55.03 23.00
CA LEU A 7 -7.56 -53.99 22.16
C LEU A 7 -6.85 -52.65 22.41
N TYR A 8 -6.57 -52.31 23.66
CA TYR A 8 -5.83 -51.07 24.00
C TYR A 8 -4.39 -51.10 23.50
N GLY A 9 -3.72 -52.28 23.54
CA GLY A 9 -2.37 -52.42 22.98
C GLY A 9 -2.30 -52.25 21.47
N CYS A 10 -3.35 -52.67 20.74
CA CYS A 10 -3.44 -52.51 19.31
C CYS A 10 -3.72 -51.01 18.92
N PHE A 11 -4.63 -50.36 19.66
CA PHE A 11 -4.92 -48.90 19.47
C PHE A 11 -3.69 -48.03 19.77
N LEU A 12 -2.93 -48.33 20.83
CA LEU A 12 -1.74 -47.57 21.19
C LEU A 12 -0.64 -47.71 20.13
N LYS A 13 -0.47 -48.90 19.54
CA LYS A 13 0.48 -49.12 18.44
C LYS A 13 0.07 -48.38 17.15
N ILE A 14 -1.24 -48.31 16.82
CA ILE A 14 -1.72 -47.59 15.66
C ILE A 14 -1.51 -46.10 15.83
N ILE A 15 -1.77 -45.53 17.01
CA ILE A 15 -1.51 -44.12 17.32
C ILE A 15 -0.01 -43.79 17.25
N LEU A 16 0.83 -44.69 17.72
CA LEU A 16 2.29 -44.50 17.66
C LEU A 16 2.82 -44.52 16.21
N ILE A 17 2.29 -45.41 15.37
CA ILE A 17 2.67 -45.51 13.95
C ILE A 17 2.15 -44.30 13.15
N THR A 18 0.95 -43.82 13.43
CA THR A 18 0.43 -42.57 12.79
C THR A 18 1.22 -41.34 13.22
N HIS A 19 1.67 -41.27 14.48
CA HIS A 19 2.54 -40.18 14.94
C HIS A 19 3.92 -40.21 14.25
N LEU A 20 4.50 -41.40 14.08
CA LEU A 20 5.78 -41.57 13.39
C LEU A 20 5.68 -41.19 11.90
N PHE A 21 4.53 -41.45 11.27
CA PHE A 21 4.30 -41.09 9.87
C PHE A 21 4.13 -39.56 9.65
N PHE A 22 3.61 -38.83 10.66
CA PHE A 22 3.46 -37.39 10.63
C PHE A 22 4.79 -36.64 10.87
N ILE A 23 5.74 -37.22 11.58
CA ILE A 23 7.04 -36.60 11.86
C ILE A 23 8.01 -36.74 10.67
N GLY A 24 7.77 -37.72 9.78
CA GLY A 24 8.66 -38.03 8.65
C GLY A 24 8.49 -37.15 7.37
N ASN A 25 7.50 -36.26 7.33
CA ASN A 25 7.22 -35.44 6.15
C ASN A 25 7.50 -33.93 6.35
N SER A 26 8.44 -33.59 7.21
CA SER A 26 9.03 -32.24 7.12
C SER A 26 9.93 -32.23 5.87
N ASN A 27 9.39 -31.88 4.73
CA ASN A 27 10.20 -31.38 3.64
C ASN A 27 10.92 -30.15 4.18
N ILE A 28 12.15 -30.32 4.60
CA ILE A 28 13.08 -29.21 4.78
C ILE A 28 13.38 -28.76 3.36
N TYR A 29 12.60 -27.77 2.88
CA TYR A 29 13.03 -26.97 1.76
C TYR A 29 14.30 -26.27 2.26
N ALA A 30 15.45 -26.67 1.74
CA ALA A 30 16.61 -25.82 1.83
C ALA A 30 16.20 -24.50 1.17
N GLN A 31 16.02 -23.48 1.97
CA GLN A 31 15.85 -22.13 1.49
C GLN A 31 17.21 -21.80 0.90
N ASP A 32 17.33 -21.86 -0.45
CA ASP A 32 18.49 -21.30 -1.15
C ASP A 32 18.59 -19.86 -0.64
N SER A 33 19.64 -19.57 0.10
CA SER A 33 19.89 -18.22 0.58
C SER A 33 20.18 -17.38 -0.67
N LEU A 34 19.24 -16.50 -1.04
CA LEU A 34 19.43 -15.56 -2.12
C LEU A 34 20.75 -14.81 -1.91
N ALA A 35 21.44 -14.54 -2.99
CA ALA A 35 22.71 -13.80 -2.95
C ALA A 35 22.47 -12.36 -2.48
N VAL A 36 23.50 -11.75 -1.91
CA VAL A 36 23.46 -10.34 -1.51
C VAL A 36 24.00 -9.52 -2.67
N ALA A 37 23.20 -8.60 -3.19
CA ALA A 37 23.65 -7.56 -4.10
C ALA A 37 23.95 -6.29 -3.32
N GLU A 38 25.07 -5.65 -3.61
CA GLU A 38 25.42 -4.32 -3.09
C GLU A 38 25.20 -3.31 -4.22
N VAL A 39 24.33 -2.32 -3.97
CA VAL A 39 24.02 -1.26 -4.94
C VAL A 39 24.55 0.07 -4.43
N SER A 40 25.32 0.75 -5.23
CA SER A 40 25.80 2.11 -4.98
C SER A 40 25.17 3.10 -5.94
N LEU A 41 24.86 4.31 -5.44
CA LEU A 41 24.22 5.37 -6.23
C LEU A 41 25.19 6.53 -6.42
N SER A 42 25.35 6.97 -7.64
CA SER A 42 26.01 8.21 -8.02
C SER A 42 25.04 9.11 -8.80
N PHE A 43 25.32 10.40 -8.79
CA PHE A 43 24.42 11.41 -9.33
C PHE A 43 25.22 12.38 -10.19
N SER A 44 24.75 12.58 -11.40
CA SER A 44 25.33 13.55 -12.34
C SER A 44 24.35 14.66 -12.62
N ASP A 45 24.84 15.86 -12.70
CA ASP A 45 24.08 17.07 -13.09
C ASP A 45 24.92 17.77 -14.17
N ALA A 46 24.72 17.38 -15.40
CA ALA A 46 25.46 17.85 -16.55
C ALA A 46 24.51 18.34 -17.64
N ASN A 47 24.75 19.52 -18.18
CA ASN A 47 23.96 20.13 -19.27
C ASN A 47 22.45 20.25 -18.95
N ASP A 48 22.11 20.58 -17.70
CA ASP A 48 20.75 20.66 -17.19
C ASP A 48 20.00 19.31 -17.15
N VAL A 49 20.69 18.20 -17.45
CA VAL A 49 20.14 16.84 -17.32
C VAL A 49 20.65 16.23 -16.02
N LYS A 50 19.70 15.85 -15.18
CA LYS A 50 19.95 15.17 -13.91
C LYS A 50 19.87 13.67 -14.12
N THR A 51 20.97 12.97 -13.89
CA THR A 51 21.07 11.52 -14.14
C THR A 51 21.38 10.79 -12.83
N ILE A 52 20.62 9.73 -12.55
CA ILE A 52 20.89 8.78 -11.48
C ILE A 52 21.62 7.61 -12.09
N ILE A 53 22.77 7.28 -11.54
CA ILE A 53 23.60 6.15 -11.97
C ILE A 53 23.65 5.17 -10.81
N ALA A 54 23.13 3.96 -11.02
CA ALA A 54 23.21 2.88 -10.04
C ALA A 54 24.20 1.83 -10.53
N THR A 55 25.08 1.40 -9.63
CA THR A 55 26.05 0.35 -9.88
C THR A 55 25.80 -0.80 -8.92
N ALA A 56 25.56 -2.00 -9.45
CA ALA A 56 25.30 -3.20 -8.70
C ALA A 56 26.48 -4.16 -8.78
N VAL A 57 26.93 -4.62 -7.62
CA VAL A 57 28.02 -5.61 -7.50
C VAL A 57 27.61 -6.74 -6.57
N ASP A 58 28.19 -7.91 -6.75
CA ASP A 58 28.00 -9.04 -5.85
C ASP A 58 28.88 -8.90 -4.59
N ALA A 59 28.77 -9.86 -3.67
CA ALA A 59 29.57 -9.91 -2.46
C ALA A 59 31.11 -10.02 -2.72
N SER A 60 31.52 -10.37 -3.93
CA SER A 60 32.92 -10.45 -4.37
C SER A 60 33.40 -9.15 -5.02
N GLY A 61 32.51 -8.18 -5.22
CA GLY A 61 32.78 -6.93 -5.93
C GLY A 61 32.74 -7.05 -7.45
N LEU A 62 32.20 -8.16 -7.98
CA LEU A 62 32.01 -8.31 -9.41
C LEU A 62 30.69 -7.65 -9.85
N PRO A 63 30.66 -7.03 -11.05
CA PRO A 63 29.44 -6.42 -11.57
C PRO A 63 28.34 -7.46 -11.78
N ILE A 64 27.11 -7.06 -11.49
CA ILE A 64 25.91 -7.87 -11.72
C ILE A 64 25.23 -7.36 -12.98
N GLU A 65 25.22 -8.19 -14.02
CA GLU A 65 24.54 -7.95 -15.28
C GLU A 65 23.07 -8.43 -15.19
N GLU A 66 22.19 -7.81 -15.96
CA GLU A 66 20.75 -8.15 -16.05
C GLU A 66 19.99 -8.10 -14.72
N LEU A 67 20.41 -7.26 -13.79
CA LEU A 67 19.67 -7.01 -12.55
C LEU A 67 18.65 -5.89 -12.74
N ASP A 68 17.37 -6.19 -12.47
CA ASP A 68 16.31 -5.19 -12.52
C ASP A 68 16.32 -4.30 -11.28
N LEU A 69 16.49 -3.01 -11.49
CA LEU A 69 16.42 -1.97 -10.46
C LEU A 69 15.19 -1.09 -10.69
N TYR A 70 14.45 -0.86 -9.61
CA TYR A 70 13.24 -0.04 -9.62
C TYR A 70 13.53 1.30 -8.93
N PHE A 71 13.29 2.39 -9.64
CA PHE A 71 13.54 3.74 -9.16
C PHE A 71 12.23 4.45 -8.85
N PHE A 72 12.16 5.07 -7.67
CA PHE A 72 10.99 5.79 -7.20
C PHE A 72 11.39 7.11 -6.57
N VAL A 73 10.41 8.01 -6.48
CA VAL A 73 10.45 9.21 -5.64
C VAL A 73 9.35 9.11 -4.60
N THR A 74 9.70 9.35 -3.35
CA THR A 74 8.72 9.37 -2.25
C THR A 74 7.77 10.55 -2.41
N ARG A 75 6.46 10.27 -2.33
CA ARG A 75 5.36 11.23 -2.33
C ARG A 75 4.53 11.07 -1.06
N THR A 76 3.69 12.05 -0.80
CA THR A 76 2.84 12.09 0.42
C THR A 76 2.03 10.81 0.66
N PHE A 77 1.60 10.12 -0.39
CA PHE A 77 0.72 8.95 -0.27
C PHE A 77 1.29 7.66 -0.86
N SER A 78 2.32 7.74 -1.72
CA SER A 78 2.87 6.57 -2.41
C SER A 78 4.26 6.85 -2.97
N LEU A 79 4.92 5.82 -3.45
CA LEU A 79 6.12 5.93 -4.27
C LEU A 79 5.71 6.21 -5.72
N LEU A 80 6.33 7.22 -6.33
CA LEU A 80 6.16 7.55 -7.73
C LEU A 80 7.30 6.89 -8.53
N PRO A 81 7.03 5.98 -9.46
CA PRO A 81 8.09 5.41 -10.29
C PRO A 81 8.68 6.47 -11.23
N ILE A 82 10.00 6.38 -11.44
CA ILE A 82 10.76 7.20 -12.38
C ILE A 82 11.63 6.30 -13.24
N GLY A 83 11.99 6.75 -14.44
CA GLY A 83 12.66 5.91 -15.44
C GLY A 83 11.68 4.96 -16.15
N ASP A 84 12.23 3.92 -16.75
CA ASP A 84 11.45 2.89 -17.42
C ASP A 84 10.86 1.88 -16.42
N VAL A 85 9.94 1.04 -16.88
CA VAL A 85 9.31 0.00 -16.05
C VAL A 85 10.36 -1.01 -15.57
N PHE A 86 11.32 -1.33 -16.42
CA PHE A 86 12.46 -2.19 -16.11
C PHE A 86 13.74 -1.40 -16.42
N ASN A 87 14.55 -1.18 -15.41
CA ASN A 87 15.86 -0.54 -15.56
C ASN A 87 16.91 -1.59 -15.22
N THR A 88 17.36 -2.29 -16.22
CA THR A 88 18.25 -3.46 -16.12
C THR A 88 19.72 -3.02 -16.21
N THR A 89 20.58 -3.56 -15.36
CA THR A 89 22.01 -3.28 -15.37
C THR A 89 22.71 -3.87 -16.60
N ASP A 90 23.71 -3.16 -17.11
CA ASP A 90 24.55 -3.58 -18.24
C ASP A 90 25.66 -4.58 -17.82
N GLU A 91 26.56 -4.94 -18.77
CA GLU A 91 27.72 -5.81 -18.54
C GLU A 91 28.68 -5.31 -17.44
N ASN A 92 28.65 -4.03 -17.13
CA ASN A 92 29.44 -3.41 -16.06
C ASN A 92 28.68 -3.31 -14.73
N GLY A 93 27.45 -3.85 -14.67
CA GLY A 93 26.56 -3.74 -13.54
C GLY A 93 25.98 -2.33 -13.35
N VAL A 94 25.93 -1.51 -14.41
CA VAL A 94 25.53 -0.11 -14.34
C VAL A 94 24.20 0.10 -15.03
N VAL A 95 23.34 0.93 -14.45
CA VAL A 95 22.14 1.45 -15.07
C VAL A 95 22.04 2.94 -14.84
N GLU A 96 21.63 3.67 -15.86
CA GLU A 96 21.46 5.13 -15.82
C GLU A 96 20.03 5.48 -16.14
N ILE A 97 19.44 6.36 -15.34
CA ILE A 97 18.11 6.93 -15.59
C ILE A 97 18.14 8.44 -15.51
N GLU A 98 17.35 9.09 -16.36
CA GLU A 98 17.15 10.52 -16.32
C GLU A 98 16.12 10.87 -15.25
N PHE A 99 16.44 11.85 -14.37
CA PHE A 99 15.52 12.33 -13.37
C PHE A 99 14.62 13.43 -13.96
N PRO A 100 13.29 13.33 -13.84
CA PRO A 100 12.35 14.32 -14.35
C PRO A 100 12.58 15.71 -13.74
N TYR A 101 12.70 16.73 -14.56
CA TYR A 101 13.04 18.10 -14.15
C TYR A 101 11.90 18.84 -13.43
N ASP A 102 10.66 18.41 -13.60
CA ASP A 102 9.45 19.09 -13.14
C ASP A 102 8.86 18.51 -11.84
N LEU A 103 9.55 17.54 -11.21
CA LEU A 103 9.05 16.93 -9.99
C LEU A 103 9.08 17.91 -8.82
N PRO A 104 7.94 18.13 -8.13
CA PRO A 104 7.91 18.99 -6.95
C PRO A 104 8.73 18.34 -5.80
N GLY A 105 9.51 19.15 -5.12
CA GLY A 105 10.21 18.77 -3.90
C GLY A 105 9.51 19.30 -2.65
N ASP A 106 10.22 19.32 -1.54
CA ASP A 106 9.83 20.04 -0.33
C ASP A 106 10.01 21.58 -0.51
N THR A 107 9.92 22.34 0.58
CA THR A 107 10.13 23.80 0.58
C THR A 107 11.52 24.23 0.12
N GLU A 108 12.51 23.35 0.25
CA GLU A 108 13.88 23.58 -0.17
C GLU A 108 14.21 22.96 -1.54
N GLY A 109 13.27 22.20 -2.10
CA GLY A 109 13.44 21.46 -3.34
C GLY A 109 14.06 20.07 -3.16
N ASN A 110 14.08 19.53 -1.93
CA ASN A 110 14.58 18.18 -1.73
C ASN A 110 13.54 17.16 -2.16
N VAL A 111 14.01 16.06 -2.73
CA VAL A 111 13.24 14.85 -3.06
C VAL A 111 13.95 13.64 -2.50
N GLU A 112 13.20 12.70 -1.97
CA GLU A 112 13.73 11.41 -1.53
C GLU A 112 13.61 10.42 -2.68
N ILE A 113 14.76 9.97 -3.17
CA ILE A 113 14.89 8.96 -4.24
C ILE A 113 15.04 7.60 -3.56
N VAL A 114 14.25 6.64 -4.00
CA VAL A 114 14.23 5.28 -3.48
C VAL A 114 14.57 4.33 -4.60
N VAL A 115 15.59 3.50 -4.41
CA VAL A 115 15.97 2.44 -5.35
C VAL A 115 15.77 1.10 -4.70
N LYS A 116 15.13 0.18 -5.43
CA LYS A 116 14.79 -1.14 -4.90
C LYS A 116 15.18 -2.26 -5.84
N ILE A 117 15.57 -3.39 -5.25
CA ILE A 117 15.50 -4.71 -5.86
C ILE A 117 14.27 -5.38 -5.27
N ILE A 118 13.34 -5.84 -6.11
CA ILE A 118 12.06 -6.43 -5.69
C ILE A 118 11.86 -7.74 -6.43
N GLU A 119 11.52 -8.80 -5.71
CA GLU A 119 11.13 -10.11 -6.27
C GLU A 119 12.17 -10.70 -7.24
N SER A 120 13.46 -10.52 -6.94
CA SER A 120 14.53 -11.16 -7.71
C SER A 120 14.63 -12.65 -7.31
N ASP A 121 14.74 -13.53 -8.30
CA ASP A 121 14.94 -14.97 -8.07
C ASP A 121 16.34 -15.28 -7.54
N LEU A 122 17.32 -14.38 -7.72
CA LEU A 122 18.73 -14.60 -7.43
C LEU A 122 19.24 -13.79 -6.25
N TYR A 123 18.67 -12.60 -6.01
CA TYR A 123 19.16 -11.63 -5.02
C TYR A 123 18.10 -11.28 -4.00
N ASN A 124 18.55 -10.96 -2.79
CA ASN A 124 17.68 -10.48 -1.73
C ASN A 124 17.09 -9.11 -2.08
N ASP A 125 15.87 -8.86 -1.62
CA ASP A 125 15.26 -7.54 -1.70
C ASP A 125 16.15 -6.48 -1.03
N LEU A 126 16.34 -5.37 -1.72
CA LEU A 126 17.12 -4.23 -1.25
C LEU A 126 16.29 -2.95 -1.37
N THR A 127 16.45 -2.03 -0.42
CA THR A 127 15.87 -0.69 -0.51
C THR A 127 16.92 0.33 -0.08
N LEU A 128 17.24 1.26 -0.96
CA LEU A 128 18.14 2.38 -0.72
C LEU A 128 17.38 3.69 -0.81
N ASN A 129 17.58 4.58 0.14
CA ASN A 129 16.96 5.91 0.19
C ASN A 129 18.03 6.98 0.17
N VAL A 130 17.90 7.96 -0.72
CA VAL A 130 18.80 9.10 -0.82
C VAL A 130 18.03 10.40 -0.98
N LEU A 131 18.37 11.41 -0.20
CA LEU A 131 17.80 12.74 -0.31
C LEU A 131 18.63 13.61 -1.27
N LYS A 132 17.98 14.23 -2.27
CA LYS A 132 18.63 15.12 -3.24
C LYS A 132 17.82 16.39 -3.46
N LYS A 133 18.52 17.51 -3.63
CA LYS A 133 17.92 18.82 -3.93
C LYS A 133 17.69 18.97 -5.43
N TRP A 134 16.83 18.11 -6.00
CA TRP A 134 16.57 18.05 -7.44
C TRP A 134 15.13 18.37 -7.82
N GLY A 135 14.26 18.48 -6.84
CA GLY A 135 12.87 18.85 -7.05
C GLY A 135 12.67 20.36 -7.19
N VAL A 136 11.51 20.72 -7.72
CA VAL A 136 11.05 22.11 -7.74
C VAL A 136 10.55 22.46 -6.33
N PRO A 137 11.08 23.55 -5.69
CA PRO A 137 10.62 23.94 -4.37
C PRO A 137 9.12 24.23 -4.36
N THR A 138 8.41 23.63 -3.42
CA THR A 138 6.98 23.87 -3.26
C THR A 138 6.71 24.60 -1.95
N THR A 139 5.91 25.66 -2.02
CA THR A 139 5.36 26.28 -0.82
C THR A 139 4.36 25.31 -0.20
N PRO A 140 4.41 25.02 1.09
CA PRO A 140 3.35 24.29 1.74
C PRO A 140 2.05 25.05 1.50
N LEU A 141 1.07 24.39 0.89
CA LEU A 141 -0.28 24.90 0.87
C LEU A 141 -0.68 25.12 2.33
N ASP A 142 -0.97 26.35 2.69
CA ASP A 142 -1.49 26.67 4.02
C ASP A 142 -2.81 25.90 4.19
N GLN A 143 -2.69 24.71 4.83
CA GLN A 143 -3.83 23.81 5.08
C GLN A 143 -4.88 24.45 5.98
N SER A 144 -4.61 25.65 6.52
CA SER A 144 -5.57 26.37 7.35
C SER A 144 -6.73 26.94 6.54
N GLU A 145 -6.50 27.30 5.26
CA GLU A 145 -7.55 27.82 4.39
C GLU A 145 -8.22 26.78 3.50
N GLU A 146 -7.50 25.72 3.09
CA GLU A 146 -8.04 24.59 2.30
C GLU A 146 -8.22 23.34 3.13
N LYS A 147 -9.05 23.40 4.14
CA LYS A 147 -9.52 22.18 4.81
C LYS A 147 -10.42 21.39 3.86
N ARG A 148 -9.85 20.60 2.97
CA ARG A 148 -10.53 19.61 2.13
C ARG A 148 -10.98 18.38 2.95
N SER A 149 -11.45 18.58 4.15
CA SER A 149 -12.10 17.53 4.92
C SER A 149 -13.60 17.57 4.67
N LEU A 150 -14.28 16.44 4.75
CA LEU A 150 -15.74 16.36 4.71
C LEU A 150 -16.38 17.30 5.74
N TRP A 151 -15.70 17.56 6.87
CA TRP A 151 -16.10 18.51 7.90
C TRP A 151 -15.93 19.97 7.46
N ALA A 152 -14.89 20.30 6.71
CA ALA A 152 -14.69 21.65 6.19
C ALA A 152 -15.69 22.01 5.09
N ALA A 153 -16.08 21.04 4.27
CA ALA A 153 -17.18 21.23 3.33
C ALA A 153 -18.49 21.58 4.03
N ALA A 154 -18.77 20.96 5.19
CA ALA A 154 -19.94 21.30 6.00
C ALA A 154 -19.84 22.69 6.65
N ALA A 155 -18.65 23.11 7.11
CA ALA A 155 -18.44 24.43 7.71
C ALA A 155 -18.51 25.58 6.69
N ASN A 156 -18.16 25.33 5.43
CA ASN A 156 -18.15 26.32 4.35
C ASN A 156 -19.38 26.22 3.42
N ALA A 157 -20.34 25.35 3.74
CA ALA A 157 -21.57 25.26 2.95
C ALA A 157 -22.38 26.55 3.00
N PRO A 158 -22.87 27.09 1.89
CA PRO A 158 -23.74 28.27 1.91
C PRO A 158 -24.95 28.02 2.79
N ILE A 159 -25.22 28.94 3.72
CA ILE A 159 -26.35 28.83 4.68
C ILE A 159 -27.68 28.58 3.95
N THR A 160 -27.87 29.18 2.78
CA THR A 160 -29.04 28.97 1.94
C THR A 160 -29.22 27.51 1.51
N LEU A 161 -28.13 26.82 1.16
CA LEU A 161 -28.17 25.42 0.76
C LEU A 161 -28.50 24.51 1.97
N VAL A 162 -27.91 24.80 3.12
CA VAL A 162 -28.19 24.06 4.36
C VAL A 162 -29.65 24.23 4.77
N LEU A 163 -30.19 25.47 4.70
CA LEU A 163 -31.59 25.73 5.03
C LEU A 163 -32.55 25.08 4.03
N ALA A 164 -32.23 25.09 2.72
CA ALA A 164 -33.05 24.45 1.71
C ALA A 164 -33.13 22.93 1.88
N THR A 165 -31.99 22.26 2.11
CA THR A 165 -31.95 20.82 2.33
C THR A 165 -32.61 20.40 3.64
N SER A 166 -32.35 21.14 4.72
CA SER A 166 -32.99 20.89 6.03
C SER A 166 -34.49 21.13 5.98
N GLY A 167 -34.92 22.20 5.28
CA GLY A 167 -36.33 22.50 5.05
C GLY A 167 -37.06 21.38 4.30
N MET A 168 -36.44 20.86 3.24
CA MET A 168 -37.01 19.75 2.47
C MET A 168 -37.18 18.50 3.34
N ILE A 169 -36.21 18.18 4.18
CA ILE A 169 -36.29 17.04 5.10
C ILE A 169 -37.44 17.23 6.11
N LEU A 170 -37.58 18.42 6.66
CA LEU A 170 -38.69 18.75 7.60
C LEU A 170 -40.06 18.60 6.94
N VAL A 171 -40.23 19.07 5.68
CA VAL A 171 -41.49 18.92 4.95
C VAL A 171 -41.84 17.45 4.78
N ILE A 172 -40.89 16.59 4.40
CA ILE A 172 -41.11 15.15 4.26
C ILE A 172 -41.57 14.54 5.61
N TRP A 173 -40.91 14.88 6.73
CA TRP A 173 -41.29 14.41 8.03
C TRP A 173 -42.68 14.89 8.45
N PHE A 174 -43.05 16.11 8.10
CA PHE A 174 -44.41 16.66 8.35
C PHE A 174 -45.48 15.86 7.57
N ILE A 175 -45.22 15.54 6.32
CA ILE A 175 -46.14 14.75 5.49
C ILE A 175 -46.32 13.35 6.08
N ILE A 176 -45.21 12.69 6.46
CA ILE A 176 -45.25 11.36 7.09
C ILE A 176 -46.05 11.41 8.40
N GLY A 177 -45.76 12.38 9.26
CA GLY A 177 -46.49 12.58 10.54
C GLY A 177 -47.99 12.82 10.31
N TYR A 178 -48.34 13.63 9.30
CA TYR A 178 -49.75 13.87 8.94
C TYR A 178 -50.45 12.59 8.47
N ILE A 179 -49.82 11.78 7.66
CA ILE A 179 -50.36 10.50 7.20
C ILE A 179 -50.58 9.57 8.39
N ILE A 180 -49.61 9.42 9.26
CA ILE A 180 -49.73 8.59 10.48
C ILE A 180 -50.90 9.07 11.37
N PHE A 181 -51.01 10.39 11.56
CA PHE A 181 -52.11 10.97 12.33
C PHE A 181 -53.48 10.67 11.71
N LYS A 182 -53.58 10.77 10.39
CA LYS A 182 -54.83 10.43 9.68
C LYS A 182 -55.17 8.95 9.81
N LEU A 183 -54.21 8.06 9.68
CA LEU A 183 -54.37 6.62 9.84
C LEU A 183 -54.83 6.28 11.26
N PHE A 184 -54.22 6.93 12.27
CA PHE A 184 -54.61 6.74 13.67
C PHE A 184 -56.07 7.22 13.95
N LYS A 185 -56.48 8.32 13.31
CA LYS A 185 -57.84 8.82 13.40
C LYS A 185 -58.86 7.84 12.76
N ILE A 186 -58.53 7.25 11.61
CA ILE A 186 -59.34 6.25 10.92
C ILE A 186 -59.46 4.97 11.76
N SER A 187 -58.34 4.50 12.36
CA SER A 187 -58.38 3.29 13.19
C SER A 187 -59.23 3.40 14.45
N ARG A 188 -59.52 4.64 14.89
CA ARG A 188 -60.43 4.88 16.03
C ARG A 188 -61.93 4.94 15.67
N ILE A 189 -62.27 4.88 14.38
CA ILE A 189 -63.65 4.88 13.95
C ILE A 189 -64.18 3.43 14.13
N LYS A 190 -65.08 3.27 15.09
CA LYS A 190 -65.72 1.96 15.32
C LYS A 190 -66.50 1.53 14.07
N PRO A 191 -66.39 0.26 13.65
CA PRO A 191 -67.24 -0.23 12.55
C PRO A 191 -68.72 -0.10 12.95
N VAL A 192 -69.51 0.46 12.00
CA VAL A 192 -70.96 0.51 12.17
C VAL A 192 -71.45 -0.93 12.16
N LYS A 193 -72.07 -1.40 13.27
CA LYS A 193 -72.76 -2.69 13.30
C LYS A 193 -73.98 -2.63 12.36
N SER A 194 -73.91 -3.37 11.26
CA SER A 194 -75.09 -3.68 10.46
C SER A 194 -75.90 -4.79 11.13
#